data_3ccee2dc32914f02be1ffcca8f04ce85
#
_entry.id   3ccee2dc32914f02be1ffcca8f04ce85
#
_cell.length_a   1.000
_cell.length_b   1.000
_cell.length_c   1.000
_cell.angle_alpha   90.00
_cell.angle_beta   90.00
_cell.angle_gamma   90.00
#
_symmetry.space_group_name_H-M   'P 1'
#
loop_
_entity.id
_entity.type
_entity.pdbx_description
1 polymer ?
#
loop_
_entity_poly.entity_id
_entity_poly.type
_entity_poly.pdbx_seq_one_letter_code
_entity_poly.pdbx_strand_id
1 'polypeptide(L)'
;NWFYFKWFDYSFEFHRRIVTNGFSDIIIVMVEIHKTVANLFESHGDELEIFECLDEFSDTQNFSNHYGFDIEDACNAILIKSKKPKEFFAMFCVLGSSRLDVNHKAKAAIESKKVSFASKEEAESVTSQIYGGISPLGLPEEIKIFVDQNVLNRNKVFIGAGNRVSKFFLSPETLIKLTNATVLDLT
;
A
#
# COMPACT_ATOMS: atom_id res chain seq x y z
N ASN A 1 -9.19 -21.85 -2.38
CA ASN A 1 -10.41 -21.60 -1.60
C ASN A 1 -10.05 -20.90 -0.31
N TRP A 2 -10.64 -19.72 -0.08
CA TRP A 2 -10.49 -18.93 1.12
C TRP A 2 -11.61 -19.23 2.10
N PHE A 3 -11.26 -19.46 3.40
CA PHE A 3 -12.25 -19.67 4.46
C PHE A 3 -12.01 -18.66 5.58
N TYR A 4 -13.11 -18.08 6.11
CA TYR A 4 -13.13 -17.10 7.17
C TYR A 4 -13.06 -17.69 8.57
N PHE A 5 -12.26 -17.06 9.44
CA PHE A 5 -12.44 -17.09 10.90
C PHE A 5 -12.12 -15.71 11.48
N LYS A 6 -13.07 -15.14 12.19
CA LYS A 6 -12.95 -13.83 12.84
C LYS A 6 -12.50 -14.04 14.29
N TRP A 7 -11.32 -13.57 14.63
CA TRP A 7 -10.89 -13.40 16.03
C TRP A 7 -10.84 -11.91 16.34
N PHE A 8 -11.30 -11.56 17.57
CA PHE A 8 -11.47 -10.18 18.00
C PHE A 8 -10.14 -9.54 18.42
N ASP A 9 -9.44 -8.96 17.46
CA ASP A 9 -8.69 -7.73 17.66
C ASP A 9 -9.24 -6.70 16.67
N TYR A 10 -9.66 -5.53 17.16
CA TYR A 10 -10.43 -4.56 16.40
C TYR A 10 -9.68 -3.90 15.21
N SER A 11 -8.40 -4.24 15.02
CA SER A 11 -7.54 -3.62 14.00
C SER A 11 -7.17 -4.54 12.84
N PHE A 12 -7.27 -5.87 13.02
CA PHE A 12 -6.76 -6.85 12.06
C PHE A 12 -7.78 -7.94 11.76
N GLU A 13 -7.76 -8.46 10.54
CA GLU A 13 -8.49 -9.64 10.11
C GLU A 13 -7.50 -10.71 9.64
N PHE A 14 -7.68 -11.96 10.10
CA PHE A 14 -6.85 -13.07 9.70
C PHE A 14 -7.53 -13.83 8.57
N HIS A 15 -6.85 -13.94 7.44
CA HIS A 15 -7.31 -14.70 6.28
C HIS A 15 -6.54 -16.01 6.17
N ARG A 16 -7.28 -17.12 5.95
CA ARG A 16 -6.68 -18.43 5.72
C ARG A 16 -6.34 -18.59 4.25
N ARG A 17 -5.07 -18.85 3.94
CA ARG A 17 -4.65 -19.32 2.64
C ARG A 17 -4.41 -20.83 2.71
N ILE A 18 -5.13 -21.60 1.87
CA ILE A 18 -4.84 -23.02 1.71
C ILE A 18 -3.74 -23.15 0.67
N VAL A 19 -2.57 -23.61 1.09
CA VAL A 19 -1.45 -23.93 0.21
C VAL A 19 -1.36 -25.46 0.14
N THR A 20 -1.47 -26.03 -1.09
CA THR A 20 -1.23 -27.44 -1.33
C THR A 20 0.16 -27.62 -1.90
N ASN A 21 1.02 -28.39 -1.28
CA ASN A 21 2.37 -28.67 -1.77
C ASN A 21 2.44 -29.98 -2.59
N GLY A 22 1.39 -30.33 -3.33
CA GLY A 22 1.38 -31.47 -4.26
C GLY A 22 1.33 -32.86 -3.62
N PHE A 23 1.45 -32.97 -2.32
CA PHE A 23 1.24 -34.14 -1.50
C PHE A 23 0.15 -33.78 -0.49
N SER A 24 -0.76 -34.68 -0.23
CA SER A 24 -2.02 -34.60 0.54
C SER A 24 -2.11 -33.71 1.78
N ASP A 25 -1.11 -32.88 2.06
CA ASP A 25 -1.07 -32.01 3.22
C ASP A 25 -1.64 -30.64 2.91
N ILE A 26 -2.69 -30.29 3.63
CA ILE A 26 -3.29 -28.94 3.59
C ILE A 26 -2.55 -28.09 4.63
N ILE A 27 -1.73 -27.16 4.15
CA ILE A 27 -1.12 -26.14 5.00
C ILE A 27 -2.05 -24.94 5.04
N ILE A 28 -2.57 -24.62 6.21
CA ILE A 28 -3.38 -23.42 6.45
C ILE A 28 -2.43 -22.34 6.92
N VAL A 29 -2.19 -21.34 6.10
CA VAL A 29 -1.45 -20.13 6.46
C VAL A 29 -2.45 -19.07 6.90
N MET A 30 -2.28 -18.54 8.11
CA MET A 30 -3.05 -17.41 8.61
C MET A 30 -2.27 -16.14 8.29
N VAL A 31 -2.80 -15.29 7.42
CA VAL A 31 -2.17 -14.03 7.03
C VAL A 31 -2.88 -12.88 7.72
N GLU A 32 -2.12 -12.03 8.37
CA GLU A 32 -2.63 -10.82 9.02
C GLU A 32 -2.82 -9.71 7.99
N ILE A 33 -4.06 -9.26 7.83
CA ILE A 33 -4.43 -8.17 6.91
C ILE A 33 -5.09 -7.05 7.72
N HIS A 34 -4.71 -5.81 7.44
CA HIS A 34 -5.34 -4.67 8.09
C HIS A 34 -6.81 -4.53 7.63
N LYS A 35 -7.71 -4.25 8.58
CA LYS A 35 -9.16 -4.21 8.33
C LYS A 35 -9.59 -3.26 7.20
N THR A 36 -8.86 -2.16 6.97
CA THR A 36 -9.18 -1.19 5.90
C THR A 36 -9.03 -1.77 4.50
N VAL A 37 -8.17 -2.79 4.33
CA VAL A 37 -7.91 -3.43 3.04
C VAL A 37 -8.50 -4.84 2.94
N ALA A 38 -9.03 -5.39 4.03
CA ALA A 38 -9.56 -6.75 4.10
C ALA A 38 -10.69 -6.99 3.09
N ASN A 39 -11.68 -6.09 3.04
CA ASN A 39 -12.81 -6.21 2.11
C ASN A 39 -12.36 -6.16 0.64
N LEU A 40 -11.36 -5.32 0.32
CA LEU A 40 -10.78 -5.27 -1.03
C LEU A 40 -10.06 -6.57 -1.37
N PHE A 41 -9.30 -7.10 -0.42
CA PHE A 41 -8.61 -8.37 -0.59
C PHE A 41 -9.60 -9.53 -0.80
N GLU A 42 -10.73 -9.55 -0.08
CA GLU A 42 -11.78 -10.54 -0.29
C GLU A 42 -12.40 -10.50 -1.69
N SER A 43 -12.66 -9.27 -2.16
CA SER A 43 -13.32 -9.06 -3.44
C SER A 43 -12.39 -9.24 -4.64
N HIS A 44 -11.08 -9.04 -4.44
CA HIS A 44 -10.05 -9.00 -5.48
C HIS A 44 -8.85 -9.90 -5.21
N GLY A 45 -8.99 -10.93 -4.38
CA GLY A 45 -7.90 -11.83 -3.97
C GLY A 45 -7.18 -12.54 -5.13
N ASP A 46 -7.82 -12.66 -6.30
CA ASP A 46 -7.19 -13.19 -7.50
C ASP A 46 -6.23 -12.18 -8.16
N GLU A 47 -6.38 -10.88 -7.87
CA GLU A 47 -5.56 -9.79 -8.39
C GLU A 47 -4.52 -9.30 -7.37
N LEU A 48 -4.65 -9.68 -6.10
CA LEU A 48 -3.82 -9.27 -4.98
C LEU A 48 -3.11 -10.47 -4.37
N GLU A 49 -1.82 -10.59 -4.60
CA GLU A 49 -1.00 -11.59 -3.92
C GLU A 49 -0.48 -11.01 -2.62
N ILE A 50 -0.67 -11.70 -1.50
CA ILE A 50 -0.17 -11.27 -0.20
C ILE A 50 1.13 -11.98 0.16
N PHE A 51 2.08 -11.23 0.71
CA PHE A 51 3.35 -11.71 1.22
C PHE A 51 3.53 -11.29 2.67
N GLU A 52 3.76 -12.25 3.56
CA GLU A 52 4.08 -11.99 4.97
C GLU A 52 5.54 -11.61 5.13
N CYS A 53 5.80 -10.63 5.99
CA CYS A 53 7.15 -10.23 6.34
C CYS A 53 7.30 -10.01 7.85
N LEU A 54 8.51 -10.08 8.35
CA LEU A 54 8.79 -9.70 9.73
C LEU A 54 8.78 -8.17 9.85
N ASP A 55 8.27 -7.66 10.98
CA ASP A 55 8.15 -6.21 11.24
C ASP A 55 9.48 -5.47 11.09
N GLU A 56 10.59 -6.07 11.52
CA GLU A 56 11.94 -5.50 11.38
C GLU A 56 12.38 -5.32 9.92
N PHE A 57 11.80 -6.05 8.97
CA PHE A 57 12.04 -5.94 7.52
C PHE A 57 10.90 -5.28 6.76
N SER A 58 9.98 -4.59 7.44
CA SER A 58 8.84 -3.94 6.79
C SER A 58 9.18 -2.69 5.98
N ASP A 59 10.30 -2.03 6.31
CA ASP A 59 10.84 -0.92 5.53
C ASP A 59 11.21 -1.36 4.11
N THR A 60 10.96 -0.51 3.11
CA THR A 60 11.13 -0.85 1.68
C THR A 60 12.52 -1.38 1.36
N GLN A 61 13.59 -0.71 1.83
CA GLN A 61 14.96 -1.12 1.55
C GLN A 61 15.30 -2.45 2.27
N ASN A 62 14.91 -2.56 3.54
CA ASN A 62 15.15 -3.76 4.33
C ASN A 62 14.36 -4.95 3.78
N PHE A 63 13.12 -4.73 3.36
CA PHE A 63 12.29 -5.75 2.71
C PHE A 63 12.95 -6.28 1.43
N SER A 64 13.34 -5.37 0.52
CA SER A 64 14.01 -5.73 -0.74
C SER A 64 15.29 -6.52 -0.48
N ASN A 65 16.15 -6.04 0.43
CA ASN A 65 17.42 -6.69 0.75
C ASN A 65 17.25 -8.07 1.38
N HIS A 66 16.31 -8.20 2.33
CA HIS A 66 16.13 -9.44 3.09
C HIS A 66 15.44 -10.54 2.28
N TYR A 67 14.38 -10.18 1.54
CA TYR A 67 13.56 -11.14 0.78
C TYR A 67 13.97 -11.27 -0.69
N GLY A 68 14.96 -10.48 -1.16
CA GLY A 68 15.50 -10.58 -2.52
C GLY A 68 14.60 -9.96 -3.60
N PHE A 69 13.70 -9.05 -3.24
CA PHE A 69 12.88 -8.32 -4.20
C PHE A 69 13.62 -7.08 -4.73
N ASP A 70 13.39 -6.76 -6.00
CA ASP A 70 13.95 -5.55 -6.60
C ASP A 70 13.28 -4.31 -5.99
N ILE A 71 14.08 -3.35 -5.54
CA ILE A 71 13.57 -2.06 -5.03
C ILE A 71 12.84 -1.26 -6.12
N GLU A 72 13.15 -1.52 -7.38
CA GLU A 72 12.43 -0.96 -8.53
C GLU A 72 10.97 -1.45 -8.61
N ASP A 73 10.63 -2.59 -7.97
CA ASP A 73 9.26 -3.10 -7.90
C ASP A 73 8.50 -2.58 -6.65
N ALA A 74 9.19 -1.88 -5.75
CA ALA A 74 8.52 -1.22 -4.64
C ALA A 74 7.71 -0.02 -5.12
N CYS A 75 6.47 0.12 -4.66
CA CYS A 75 5.67 1.31 -4.87
C CYS A 75 5.34 1.93 -3.51
N ASN A 76 6.11 2.96 -3.15
CA ASN A 76 6.00 3.64 -1.87
C ASN A 76 4.80 4.59 -1.84
N ALA A 77 3.96 4.44 -0.83
CA ALA A 77 2.82 5.31 -0.56
C ALA A 77 3.22 6.45 0.38
N ILE A 78 3.17 7.68 -0.11
CA ILE A 78 3.62 8.89 0.58
C ILE A 78 2.45 9.84 0.77
N LEU A 79 2.06 10.08 2.04
CA LEU A 79 0.96 11.00 2.36
C LEU A 79 1.48 12.43 2.47
N ILE A 80 0.93 13.31 1.64
CA ILE A 80 1.25 14.75 1.59
C ILE A 80 0.07 15.54 2.13
N LYS A 81 0.36 16.47 3.04
CA LYS A 81 -0.57 17.43 3.60
C LYS A 81 -0.51 18.75 2.83
N SER A 82 -1.63 19.17 2.25
CA SER A 82 -1.84 20.55 1.80
C SER A 82 -2.11 21.44 3.01
N LYS A 83 -1.47 22.62 3.05
CA LYS A 83 -1.65 23.60 4.13
C LYS A 83 -2.36 24.87 3.69
N LYS A 84 -2.32 25.19 2.40
CA LYS A 84 -2.92 26.40 1.82
C LYS A 84 -3.34 26.16 0.37
N PRO A 85 -4.45 26.68 -0.10
CA PRO A 85 -5.42 27.53 0.62
C PRO A 85 -6.28 26.76 1.61
N LYS A 86 -6.41 25.42 1.46
CA LYS A 86 -7.19 24.52 2.32
C LYS A 86 -6.32 23.38 2.83
N GLU A 87 -6.57 22.93 4.05
CA GLU A 87 -5.93 21.77 4.62
C GLU A 87 -6.67 20.49 4.18
N PHE A 88 -5.93 19.55 3.57
CA PHE A 88 -6.37 18.21 3.21
C PHE A 88 -5.16 17.32 2.95
N PHE A 89 -5.39 16.02 2.76
CA PHE A 89 -4.34 15.04 2.48
C PHE A 89 -4.53 14.44 1.09
N ALA A 90 -3.41 14.07 0.47
CA ALA A 90 -3.38 13.30 -0.77
C ALA A 90 -2.26 12.27 -0.71
N MET A 91 -2.49 11.11 -1.32
CA MET A 91 -1.54 10.00 -1.40
C MET A 91 -0.79 10.05 -2.72
N PHE A 92 0.52 9.90 -2.65
CA PHE A 92 1.41 9.82 -3.81
C PHE A 92 2.16 8.50 -3.80
N CYS A 93 2.09 7.76 -4.89
CA CYS A 93 2.73 6.46 -5.08
C CYS A 93 3.87 6.61 -6.08
N VAL A 94 5.10 6.32 -5.65
CA VAL A 94 6.31 6.39 -6.48
C VAL A 94 7.15 5.14 -6.30
N LEU A 95 7.98 4.77 -7.28
CA LEU A 95 8.90 3.64 -7.15
C LEU A 95 9.88 3.83 -5.98
N GLY A 96 10.29 2.73 -5.36
CA GLY A 96 11.19 2.74 -4.20
C GLY A 96 12.57 3.33 -4.49
N SER A 97 13.03 3.25 -5.74
CA SER A 97 14.25 3.85 -6.24
C SER A 97 14.13 5.34 -6.56
N SER A 98 12.90 5.87 -6.62
CA SER A 98 12.61 7.24 -7.04
C SER A 98 12.30 8.15 -5.85
N ARG A 99 12.36 9.46 -6.08
CA ARG A 99 11.98 10.47 -5.08
C ARG A 99 10.85 11.34 -5.59
N LEU A 100 9.77 11.43 -4.80
CA LEU A 100 8.68 12.35 -5.08
C LEU A 100 9.16 13.80 -5.08
N ASP A 101 8.94 14.54 -6.18
CA ASP A 101 9.13 16.00 -6.20
C ASP A 101 7.96 16.69 -5.47
N VAL A 102 8.13 16.82 -4.16
CA VAL A 102 7.10 17.38 -3.27
C VAL A 102 6.86 18.87 -3.55
N ASN A 103 7.94 19.61 -3.85
CA ASN A 103 7.89 21.07 -3.92
C ASN A 103 7.31 21.61 -5.24
N HIS A 104 7.41 20.84 -6.32
CA HIS A 104 6.90 21.25 -7.63
C HIS A 104 5.77 20.33 -8.07
N LYS A 105 6.05 19.06 -8.36
CA LYS A 105 5.10 18.14 -9.00
C LYS A 105 3.92 17.76 -8.09
N ALA A 106 4.19 17.27 -6.88
CA ALA A 106 3.12 16.92 -5.93
C ALA A 106 2.29 18.14 -5.53
N LYS A 107 2.96 19.26 -5.25
CA LYS A 107 2.30 20.53 -4.93
C LYS A 107 1.40 21.02 -6.07
N ALA A 108 1.83 20.90 -7.33
CA ALA A 108 1.04 21.26 -8.51
C ALA A 108 -0.14 20.31 -8.70
N ALA A 109 0.07 18.99 -8.55
CA ALA A 109 -0.97 17.97 -8.72
C ALA A 109 -2.19 18.19 -7.82
N ILE A 110 -1.98 18.75 -6.63
CA ILE A 110 -3.04 19.02 -5.65
C ILE A 110 -3.40 20.52 -5.57
N GLU A 111 -2.91 21.35 -6.49
CA GLU A 111 -3.17 22.79 -6.57
C GLU A 111 -2.92 23.53 -5.23
N SER A 112 -1.93 23.07 -4.46
CA SER A 112 -1.60 23.65 -3.16
C SER A 112 -0.54 24.74 -3.27
N LYS A 113 -0.63 25.74 -2.40
CA LYS A 113 0.41 26.78 -2.27
C LYS A 113 1.51 26.39 -1.27
N LYS A 114 1.20 25.49 -0.33
CA LYS A 114 2.15 25.01 0.67
C LYS A 114 1.83 23.59 1.07
N VAL A 115 2.83 22.71 1.00
CA VAL A 115 2.72 21.29 1.32
C VAL A 115 3.77 20.86 2.35
N SER A 116 3.54 19.72 2.98
CA SER A 116 4.53 18.99 3.79
C SER A 116 4.20 17.51 3.77
N PHE A 117 5.16 16.67 4.15
CA PHE A 117 4.84 15.29 4.52
C PHE A 117 3.87 15.30 5.71
N ALA A 118 2.95 14.36 5.75
CA ALA A 118 2.15 14.08 6.94
C ALA A 118 3.07 13.54 8.06
N SER A 119 2.80 13.91 9.32
CA SER A 119 3.45 13.23 10.45
C SER A 119 2.95 11.81 10.59
N LYS A 120 3.62 11.00 11.43
CA LYS A 120 3.16 9.64 11.73
C LYS A 120 1.71 9.66 12.27
N GLU A 121 1.45 10.51 13.25
CA GLU A 121 0.14 10.63 13.91
C GLU A 121 -0.95 11.07 12.92
N GLU A 122 -0.63 12.05 12.06
CA GLU A 122 -1.53 12.49 11.00
C GLU A 122 -1.82 11.35 10.02
N ALA A 123 -0.78 10.64 9.58
CA ALA A 123 -0.93 9.55 8.61
C ALA A 123 -1.79 8.41 9.18
N GLU A 124 -1.52 7.97 10.40
CA GLU A 124 -2.32 6.92 11.07
C GLU A 124 -3.76 7.36 11.32
N SER A 125 -3.96 8.62 11.76
CA SER A 125 -5.30 9.17 12.00
C SER A 125 -6.15 9.25 10.73
N VAL A 126 -5.54 9.68 9.61
CA VAL A 126 -6.26 9.91 8.35
C VAL A 126 -6.50 8.63 7.57
N THR A 127 -5.54 7.69 7.57
CA THR A 127 -5.64 6.44 6.82
C THR A 127 -6.25 5.30 7.65
N SER A 128 -6.25 5.43 8.98
CA SER A 128 -6.55 4.35 9.93
C SER A 128 -5.64 3.13 9.75
N GLN A 129 -4.47 3.28 9.14
CA GLN A 129 -3.48 2.23 8.88
C GLN A 129 -2.19 2.50 9.66
N ILE A 130 -1.34 1.49 9.80
CA ILE A 130 -0.11 1.58 10.59
C ILE A 130 1.01 2.25 9.78
N TYR A 131 1.63 3.28 10.35
CA TYR A 131 2.78 3.97 9.75
C TYR A 131 3.94 2.99 9.47
N GLY A 132 4.55 3.11 8.30
CA GLY A 132 5.56 2.17 7.80
C GLY A 132 5.00 0.96 7.04
N GLY A 133 3.66 0.79 7.04
CA GLY A 133 2.97 -0.23 6.26
C GLY A 133 1.76 0.30 5.51
N ILE A 134 1.57 1.63 5.44
CA ILE A 134 0.42 2.27 4.79
C ILE A 134 0.30 1.81 3.34
N SER A 135 -0.90 1.36 3.01
CA SER A 135 -1.33 0.98 1.67
C SER A 135 -2.03 2.14 0.98
N PRO A 136 -1.89 2.30 -0.34
CA PRO A 136 -2.78 3.17 -1.10
C PRO A 136 -4.19 2.57 -1.28
N LEU A 137 -4.38 1.29 -0.94
CA LEU A 137 -5.68 0.62 -0.95
C LEU A 137 -6.44 0.88 0.37
N GLY A 138 -7.77 0.88 0.31
CA GLY A 138 -8.63 0.99 1.48
C GLY A 138 -8.55 2.35 2.20
N LEU A 139 -8.17 3.39 1.48
CA LEU A 139 -8.16 4.77 2.00
C LEU A 139 -9.57 5.39 1.94
N PRO A 140 -9.86 6.38 2.82
CA PRO A 140 -11.06 7.20 2.69
C PRO A 140 -11.17 7.87 1.31
N GLU A 141 -12.38 7.99 0.77
CA GLU A 141 -12.64 8.53 -0.57
C GLU A 141 -12.17 9.98 -0.75
N GLU A 142 -12.05 10.73 0.33
CA GLU A 142 -11.57 12.11 0.33
C GLU A 142 -10.07 12.21 0.01
N ILE A 143 -9.31 11.13 0.19
CA ILE A 143 -7.88 11.10 -0.10
C ILE A 143 -7.67 10.78 -1.57
N LYS A 144 -7.38 11.81 -2.36
CA LYS A 144 -6.99 11.64 -3.76
C LYS A 144 -5.67 10.88 -3.85
N ILE A 145 -5.60 9.96 -4.80
CA ILE A 145 -4.42 9.12 -5.01
C ILE A 145 -3.80 9.44 -6.37
N PHE A 146 -2.49 9.65 -6.36
CA PHE A 146 -1.68 9.93 -7.54
C PHE A 146 -0.59 8.87 -7.66
N VAL A 147 -0.39 8.34 -8.86
CA VAL A 147 0.62 7.31 -9.15
C VAL A 147 1.61 7.87 -10.17
N ASP A 148 2.90 7.73 -9.89
CA ASP A 148 3.95 8.12 -10.83
C ASP A 148 3.88 7.27 -12.10
N GLN A 149 4.03 7.90 -13.26
CA GLN A 149 3.98 7.23 -14.56
C GLN A 149 5.01 6.09 -14.70
N ASN A 150 6.15 6.17 -14.01
CA ASN A 150 7.18 5.14 -14.09
C ASN A 150 6.76 3.83 -13.40
N VAL A 151 5.76 3.87 -12.51
CA VAL A 151 5.16 2.66 -11.92
C VAL A 151 4.55 1.78 -13.01
N LEU A 152 3.99 2.37 -14.07
CA LEU A 152 3.38 1.64 -15.19
C LEU A 152 4.38 0.86 -16.04
N ASN A 153 5.66 1.14 -15.91
CA ASN A 153 6.73 0.43 -16.62
C ASN A 153 7.12 -0.89 -15.94
N ARG A 154 6.51 -1.21 -14.79
CA ARG A 154 6.77 -2.45 -14.06
C ARG A 154 5.70 -3.50 -14.41
N ASN A 155 6.09 -4.77 -14.42
CA ASN A 155 5.14 -5.87 -14.61
C ASN A 155 4.31 -6.13 -13.35
N LYS A 156 4.92 -5.96 -12.19
CA LYS A 156 4.34 -6.18 -10.87
C LYS A 156 5.00 -5.25 -9.88
N VAL A 157 4.24 -4.71 -8.95
CA VAL A 157 4.77 -3.88 -7.87
C VAL A 157 4.34 -4.44 -6.51
N PHE A 158 5.09 -4.11 -5.45
CA PHE A 158 4.66 -4.38 -4.09
C PHE A 158 4.42 -3.09 -3.32
N ILE A 159 3.35 -3.11 -2.51
CA ILE A 159 2.86 -2.00 -1.69
C ILE A 159 2.67 -2.45 -0.25
N GLY A 160 2.52 -1.51 0.67
CA GLY A 160 2.05 -1.82 2.03
C GLY A 160 0.65 -2.45 2.03
N ALA A 161 0.37 -3.30 3.01
CA ALA A 161 -0.95 -3.90 3.22
C ALA A 161 -1.69 -3.31 4.43
N GLY A 162 -1.36 -2.08 4.82
CA GLY A 162 -1.97 -1.36 5.95
C GLY A 162 -1.35 -1.66 7.31
N ASN A 163 -0.44 -2.64 7.38
CA ASN A 163 0.32 -3.04 8.57
C ASN A 163 1.81 -3.23 8.25
N ARG A 164 2.61 -3.60 9.25
CA ARG A 164 4.06 -3.78 9.09
C ARG A 164 4.48 -5.24 8.89
N VAL A 165 3.54 -6.18 8.81
CA VAL A 165 3.83 -7.61 8.71
C VAL A 165 3.36 -8.24 7.41
N SER A 166 2.84 -7.43 6.48
CA SER A 166 2.45 -7.91 5.15
C SER A 166 2.60 -6.86 4.05
N LYS A 167 2.73 -7.35 2.81
CA LYS A 167 2.77 -6.57 1.57
C LYS A 167 1.80 -7.17 0.58
N PHE A 168 1.21 -6.33 -0.28
CA PHE A 168 0.51 -6.78 -1.48
C PHE A 168 1.40 -6.68 -2.69
N PHE A 169 1.33 -7.70 -3.54
CA PHE A 169 1.89 -7.71 -4.87
C PHE A 169 0.75 -7.69 -5.89
N LEU A 170 0.81 -6.76 -6.83
CA LEU A 170 -0.22 -6.56 -7.85
C LEU A 170 0.35 -5.92 -9.10
N SER A 171 -0.40 -5.98 -10.21
CA SER A 171 -0.02 -5.22 -11.39
C SER A 171 -0.26 -3.72 -11.21
N PRO A 172 0.47 -2.84 -11.91
CA PRO A 172 0.19 -1.41 -11.93
C PRO A 172 -1.24 -1.08 -12.36
N GLU A 173 -1.80 -1.83 -13.31
CA GLU A 173 -3.17 -1.66 -13.78
C GLU A 173 -4.17 -1.94 -12.65
N THR A 174 -3.97 -3.02 -11.90
CA THR A 174 -4.78 -3.35 -10.73
C THR A 174 -4.67 -2.26 -9.66
N LEU A 175 -3.47 -1.74 -9.39
CA LEU A 175 -3.27 -0.64 -8.46
C LEU A 175 -4.12 0.58 -8.86
N ILE A 176 -4.04 1.00 -10.12
CA ILE A 176 -4.80 2.16 -10.63
C ILE A 176 -6.30 1.89 -10.57
N LYS A 177 -6.75 0.70 -11.00
CA LYS A 177 -8.15 0.29 -10.98
C LYS A 177 -8.75 0.34 -9.57
N LEU A 178 -8.04 -0.24 -8.58
CA LEU A 178 -8.55 -0.35 -7.21
C LEU A 178 -8.47 0.97 -6.42
N THR A 179 -7.58 1.88 -6.80
CA THR A 179 -7.40 3.17 -6.15
C THR A 179 -8.09 4.32 -6.87
N ASN A 180 -8.56 4.10 -8.10
CA ASN A 180 -9.03 5.17 -8.99
C ASN A 180 -8.01 6.31 -9.11
N ALA A 181 -6.73 5.97 -9.12
CA ALA A 181 -5.63 6.93 -9.07
C ALA A 181 -5.47 7.72 -10.38
N THR A 182 -5.01 8.96 -10.24
CA THR A 182 -4.56 9.77 -11.37
C THR A 182 -3.07 9.51 -11.62
N VAL A 183 -2.73 9.17 -12.87
CA VAL A 183 -1.33 8.94 -13.27
C VAL A 183 -0.70 10.25 -13.72
N LEU A 184 0.46 10.59 -13.15
CA LEU A 184 1.20 11.82 -13.45
C LEU A 184 2.72 11.55 -13.46
N ASP A 185 3.48 12.49 -14.00
CA ASP A 185 4.92 12.58 -13.80
C ASP A 185 5.17 13.22 -12.41
N LEU A 186 5.70 12.44 -11.45
CA LEU A 186 5.84 12.85 -10.04
C LEU A 186 7.29 12.89 -9.54
N THR A 187 8.25 12.38 -10.33
CA THR A 187 9.67 12.24 -9.93
C THR A 187 10.64 13.01 -10.79
#